data_9a3716b3cd1e185ac7d12b305093b7da
#
_entry.id   9a3716b3cd1e185ac7d12b305093b7da
#
_cell.length_a   1.000
_cell.length_b   1.000
_cell.length_c   1.000
_cell.angle_alpha   90.00
_cell.angle_beta   90.00
_cell.angle_gamma   90.00
#
_symmetry.space_group_name_H-M   'P 1'
#
loop_
_entity.id
_entity.type
_entity.pdbx_description
1 polymer ?
#
loop_
_entity_poly.entity_id
_entity_poly.type
_entity_poly.pdbx_seq_one_letter_code
_entity_poly.pdbx_strand_id
1 'polypeptide(L)'
;TSHDCVKQIRKLLNTKKVGHTGTLDPEVIGTLPIAIGSATRFIQYLPQGKTYVGQIKLGIRTNTDDIHGEILNQKSWPKISAEKLDQYLNTFRGIIKQIPPKVSSVHVNGERAYKKSFKNEIFELAPREVKIEELILIKWDQTNGIIEIKIKCSSGTYIRSIARDLGEALDSEGCLLDLKRISACGFDEKSSIKISDVEKGGRNATNFIIPTISALNHITTYVITKEEQINFWQTGRAIKVDTINFKENSTFDYKKPIKVIDNKKNLLGIGFLNEENNNINPKLVLNAK
;
A
#
# COMPACT_ATOMS: atom_id res chain seq x y z
N THR A 1 -6.45 -12.27 -9.66
CA THR A 1 -5.86 -11.92 -8.34
C THR A 1 -4.58 -11.12 -8.51
N SER A 2 -4.14 -10.39 -7.44
CA SER A 2 -2.83 -9.70 -7.44
C SER A 2 -1.67 -10.64 -7.76
N HIS A 3 -1.77 -11.91 -7.37
CA HIS A 3 -0.73 -12.90 -7.65
C HIS A 3 -0.71 -13.31 -9.13
N ASP A 4 -1.84 -13.33 -9.80
CA ASP A 4 -1.92 -13.63 -11.25
C ASP A 4 -1.30 -12.50 -12.07
N CYS A 5 -1.49 -11.23 -11.66
CA CYS A 5 -0.76 -10.11 -12.26
C CYS A 5 0.78 -10.30 -12.14
N VAL A 6 1.26 -10.73 -10.98
CA VAL A 6 2.69 -11.03 -10.79
C VAL A 6 3.14 -12.18 -11.71
N LYS A 7 2.35 -13.25 -11.84
CA LYS A 7 2.68 -14.37 -12.75
C LYS A 7 2.74 -13.92 -14.20
N GLN A 8 1.77 -13.11 -14.66
CA GLN A 8 1.76 -12.56 -16.01
C GLN A 8 3.01 -11.72 -16.29
N ILE A 9 3.34 -10.78 -15.40
CA ILE A 9 4.54 -9.94 -15.55
C ILE A 9 5.83 -10.77 -15.53
N ARG A 10 5.93 -11.82 -14.69
CA ARG A 10 7.06 -12.75 -14.71
C ARG A 10 7.25 -13.40 -16.09
N LYS A 11 6.14 -13.84 -16.69
CA LYS A 11 6.16 -14.47 -18.02
C LYS A 11 6.54 -13.47 -19.10
N LEU A 12 5.90 -12.28 -19.11
CA LEU A 12 6.11 -11.25 -20.13
C LEU A 12 7.56 -10.73 -20.14
N LEU A 13 8.15 -10.53 -18.96
CA LEU A 13 9.50 -9.98 -18.84
C LEU A 13 10.58 -11.03 -18.61
N ASN A 14 10.24 -12.32 -18.73
CA ASN A 14 11.15 -13.46 -18.51
C ASN A 14 12.02 -13.30 -17.24
N THR A 15 11.39 -12.95 -16.11
CA THR A 15 12.10 -12.72 -14.85
C THR A 15 11.39 -13.38 -13.67
N LYS A 16 12.17 -13.99 -12.77
CA LYS A 16 11.64 -14.65 -11.56
C LYS A 16 11.35 -13.66 -10.43
N LYS A 17 12.09 -12.55 -10.35
CA LYS A 17 11.99 -11.57 -9.27
C LYS A 17 10.95 -10.53 -9.61
N VAL A 18 9.71 -10.78 -9.20
CA VAL A 18 8.58 -9.83 -9.32
C VAL A 18 7.76 -9.89 -8.05
N GLY A 19 7.39 -8.74 -7.51
CA GLY A 19 6.57 -8.61 -6.31
C GLY A 19 5.61 -7.42 -6.42
N HIS A 20 4.52 -7.42 -5.65
CA HIS A 20 3.58 -6.30 -5.57
C HIS A 20 3.66 -5.61 -4.21
N THR A 21 3.17 -4.36 -4.12
CA THR A 21 3.24 -3.52 -2.91
C THR A 21 2.08 -3.73 -1.93
N GLY A 22 1.16 -4.61 -2.24
CA GLY A 22 0.01 -4.93 -1.38
C GLY A 22 -1.14 -5.55 -2.16
N THR A 23 -1.67 -6.62 -1.62
CA THR A 23 -2.77 -7.39 -2.20
C THR A 23 -4.01 -6.52 -2.42
N LEU A 24 -4.71 -6.74 -3.52
CA LEU A 24 -6.10 -6.39 -3.75
C LEU A 24 -6.94 -7.64 -3.56
N ASP A 25 -8.09 -7.51 -2.92
CA ASP A 25 -9.06 -8.59 -2.86
C ASP A 25 -9.52 -8.95 -4.29
N PRO A 26 -10.02 -10.15 -4.55
CA PRO A 26 -10.29 -10.62 -5.92
C PRO A 26 -11.20 -9.70 -6.75
N GLU A 27 -12.20 -9.13 -6.12
CA GLU A 27 -13.20 -8.25 -6.76
C GLU A 27 -12.78 -6.78 -6.81
N VAL A 28 -11.66 -6.42 -6.15
CA VAL A 28 -11.16 -5.05 -6.09
C VAL A 28 -10.29 -4.75 -7.30
N ILE A 29 -10.59 -3.66 -7.98
CA ILE A 29 -9.83 -3.16 -9.13
C ILE A 29 -8.91 -1.99 -8.76
N GLY A 30 -8.07 -1.56 -9.70
CA GLY A 30 -7.29 -0.32 -9.61
C GLY A 30 -5.78 -0.50 -9.52
N THR A 31 -5.10 0.50 -8.98
CA THR A 31 -3.64 0.64 -9.00
C THR A 31 -2.95 -0.45 -8.17
N LEU A 32 -2.10 -1.24 -8.82
CA LEU A 32 -1.27 -2.27 -8.21
C LEU A 32 0.20 -2.06 -8.62
N PRO A 33 1.01 -1.34 -7.83
CA PRO A 33 2.43 -1.20 -8.14
C PRO A 33 3.15 -2.55 -8.06
N ILE A 34 3.87 -2.89 -9.13
CA ILE A 34 4.62 -4.14 -9.26
C ILE A 34 6.10 -3.82 -9.41
N ALA A 35 6.92 -4.33 -8.50
CA ALA A 35 8.36 -4.20 -8.53
C ALA A 35 9.00 -5.38 -9.28
N ILE A 36 10.02 -5.08 -10.11
CA ILE A 36 10.67 -6.05 -11.01
C ILE A 36 12.16 -6.11 -10.70
N GLY A 37 12.71 -7.32 -10.66
CA GLY A 37 14.14 -7.54 -10.43
C GLY A 37 14.61 -7.03 -9.07
N SER A 38 15.69 -6.27 -9.05
CA SER A 38 16.25 -5.67 -7.82
C SER A 38 15.32 -4.66 -7.16
N ALA A 39 14.36 -4.07 -7.90
CA ALA A 39 13.38 -3.13 -7.37
C ALA A 39 12.50 -3.73 -6.27
N THR A 40 12.33 -5.06 -6.23
CA THR A 40 11.59 -5.74 -5.16
C THR A 40 12.16 -5.47 -3.76
N ARG A 41 13.46 -5.21 -3.65
CA ARG A 41 14.14 -4.88 -2.39
C ARG A 41 13.81 -3.48 -1.87
N PHE A 42 13.31 -2.59 -2.77
CA PHE A 42 12.99 -1.21 -2.46
C PHE A 42 11.52 -0.98 -2.08
N ILE A 43 10.65 -1.98 -2.20
CA ILE A 43 9.22 -1.86 -1.85
C ILE A 43 9.03 -1.28 -0.44
N GLN A 44 9.85 -1.69 0.52
CA GLN A 44 9.78 -1.21 1.91
C GLN A 44 10.09 0.28 2.09
N TYR A 45 10.75 0.89 1.11
CA TYR A 45 11.13 2.31 1.12
C TYR A 45 10.18 3.20 0.32
N LEU A 46 9.17 2.65 -0.34
CA LEU A 46 8.15 3.43 -1.03
C LEU A 46 7.26 4.18 -0.04
N PRO A 47 6.63 5.29 -0.46
CA PRO A 47 5.68 6.00 0.39
C PRO A 47 4.62 5.06 0.93
N GLN A 48 4.28 5.22 2.20
CA GLN A 48 3.21 4.45 2.80
C GLN A 48 1.86 5.12 2.53
N GLY A 49 0.84 4.31 2.36
CA GLY A 49 -0.52 4.80 2.18
C GLY A 49 -1.15 4.36 0.86
N LYS A 50 -2.46 4.35 0.89
CA LYS A 50 -3.33 3.94 -0.20
C LYS A 50 -4.57 4.82 -0.22
N THR A 51 -5.09 5.09 -1.41
CA THR A 51 -6.35 5.82 -1.56
C THR A 51 -7.33 4.95 -2.33
N TYR A 52 -8.55 4.89 -1.83
CA TYR A 52 -9.63 4.14 -2.43
C TYR A 52 -10.83 5.04 -2.68
N VAL A 53 -11.62 4.67 -3.67
CA VAL A 53 -13.02 5.07 -3.83
C VAL A 53 -13.84 3.79 -3.78
N GLY A 54 -14.91 3.79 -3.01
CA GLY A 54 -15.73 2.59 -2.85
C GLY A 54 -17.13 2.90 -2.35
N GLN A 55 -17.98 1.88 -2.40
CA GLN A 55 -19.35 1.94 -1.97
C GLN A 55 -19.58 0.98 -0.80
N ILE A 56 -20.29 1.46 0.20
CA ILE A 56 -20.74 0.70 1.37
C ILE A 56 -22.23 0.48 1.23
N LYS A 57 -22.69 -0.74 1.40
CA LYS A 57 -24.11 -1.12 1.48
C LYS A 57 -24.48 -1.24 2.93
N LEU A 58 -25.43 -0.42 3.37
CA LEU A 58 -26.10 -0.58 4.68
C LEU A 58 -27.19 -1.64 4.61
N GLY A 59 -27.52 -2.18 5.76
CA GLY A 59 -28.61 -3.13 5.95
C GLY A 59 -28.26 -4.59 5.77
N ILE A 60 -27.01 -4.91 5.39
CA ILE A 60 -26.57 -6.28 5.15
C ILE A 60 -25.23 -6.52 5.84
N ARG A 61 -25.13 -7.62 6.59
CA ARG A 61 -23.90 -8.16 7.13
C ARG A 61 -23.57 -9.49 6.46
N THR A 62 -22.32 -9.67 6.08
CA THR A 62 -21.84 -10.92 5.48
C THR A 62 -20.66 -11.49 6.26
N ASN A 63 -20.34 -12.77 6.04
CA ASN A 63 -19.22 -13.43 6.67
C ASN A 63 -17.84 -12.97 6.17
N THR A 64 -17.79 -12.22 5.04
CA THR A 64 -16.56 -11.68 4.44
C THR A 64 -16.42 -10.16 4.63
N ASP A 65 -17.42 -9.49 5.21
CA ASP A 65 -17.56 -8.04 5.31
C ASP A 65 -17.64 -7.34 3.93
N ASP A 66 -17.92 -8.08 2.83
CA ASP A 66 -18.21 -7.57 1.49
C ASP A 66 -19.46 -8.26 0.91
N ILE A 67 -20.01 -7.71 -0.17
CA ILE A 67 -21.32 -8.15 -0.73
C ILE A 67 -21.30 -9.57 -1.30
N HIS A 68 -20.12 -10.15 -1.57
CA HIS A 68 -19.95 -11.48 -2.16
C HIS A 68 -20.00 -12.61 -1.12
N GLY A 69 -19.98 -12.26 0.17
CA GLY A 69 -20.09 -13.23 1.26
C GLY A 69 -21.52 -13.72 1.50
N GLU A 70 -21.63 -14.78 2.29
CA GLU A 70 -22.94 -15.27 2.78
C GLU A 70 -23.55 -14.26 3.74
N ILE A 71 -24.85 -13.99 3.56
CA ILE A 71 -25.58 -13.06 4.43
C ILE A 71 -25.75 -13.68 5.81
N LEU A 72 -25.24 -13.01 6.83
CA LEU A 72 -25.37 -13.41 8.23
C LEU A 72 -26.56 -12.74 8.91
N ASN A 73 -26.82 -11.46 8.57
CA ASN A 73 -27.89 -10.67 9.15
C ASN A 73 -28.34 -9.57 8.20
N GLN A 74 -29.58 -9.13 8.38
CA GLN A 74 -30.18 -7.98 7.70
C GLN A 74 -30.89 -7.07 8.70
N LYS A 75 -30.70 -5.76 8.57
CA LYS A 75 -31.33 -4.78 9.45
C LYS A 75 -31.57 -3.48 8.68
N SER A 76 -32.71 -2.85 8.88
CA SER A 76 -32.98 -1.53 8.29
C SER A 76 -31.92 -0.50 8.73
N TRP A 77 -31.76 0.55 7.94
CA TRP A 77 -30.84 1.65 8.26
C TRP A 77 -31.63 2.93 8.56
N PRO A 78 -31.05 3.86 9.37
CA PRO A 78 -31.72 5.07 9.76
C PRO A 78 -31.87 6.06 8.59
N LYS A 79 -32.99 6.80 8.60
CA LYS A 79 -33.20 7.95 7.70
C LYS A 79 -32.47 9.16 8.27
N ILE A 80 -31.27 9.45 7.76
CA ILE A 80 -30.42 10.55 8.22
C ILE A 80 -29.95 11.41 7.05
N SER A 81 -29.68 12.70 7.32
CA SER A 81 -29.09 13.59 6.31
C SER A 81 -27.62 13.25 6.03
N ALA A 82 -27.09 13.76 4.92
CA ALA A 82 -25.67 13.61 4.58
C ALA A 82 -24.75 14.22 5.64
N GLU A 83 -25.11 15.35 6.23
CA GLU A 83 -24.37 16.00 7.30
C GLU A 83 -24.30 15.13 8.56
N LYS A 84 -25.41 14.48 8.90
CA LYS A 84 -25.45 13.56 10.04
C LYS A 84 -24.61 12.33 9.76
N LEU A 85 -24.67 11.78 8.55
CA LEU A 85 -23.81 10.65 8.15
C LEU A 85 -22.31 11.03 8.21
N ASP A 86 -21.93 12.23 7.76
CA ASP A 86 -20.52 12.68 7.84
C ASP A 86 -20.03 12.81 9.30
N GLN A 87 -20.91 13.15 10.25
CA GLN A 87 -20.58 13.12 11.68
C GLN A 87 -20.20 11.70 12.15
N TYR A 88 -20.89 10.66 11.68
CA TYR A 88 -20.50 9.27 11.96
C TYR A 88 -19.16 8.91 11.27
N LEU A 89 -18.97 9.30 10.01
CA LEU A 89 -17.72 9.09 9.31
C LEU A 89 -16.53 9.78 10.01
N ASN A 90 -16.77 10.91 10.70
CA ASN A 90 -15.73 11.61 11.44
C ASN A 90 -15.09 10.75 12.55
N THR A 91 -15.84 9.82 13.14
CA THR A 91 -15.32 8.92 14.19
C THR A 91 -14.31 7.91 13.65
N PHE A 92 -14.26 7.72 12.34
CA PHE A 92 -13.30 6.84 11.65
C PHE A 92 -12.07 7.58 11.14
N ARG A 93 -11.97 8.92 11.29
CA ARG A 93 -10.80 9.71 10.87
C ARG A 93 -9.72 9.69 11.96
N GLY A 94 -8.46 9.79 11.56
CA GLY A 94 -7.33 9.75 12.49
C GLY A 94 -6.83 8.32 12.77
N ILE A 95 -6.36 8.10 13.98
CA ILE A 95 -5.88 6.79 14.46
C ILE A 95 -7.05 6.05 15.08
N ILE A 96 -7.35 4.86 14.54
CA ILE A 96 -8.44 4.01 15.03
C ILE A 96 -7.94 2.57 15.29
N LYS A 97 -8.63 1.86 16.17
CA LYS A 97 -8.45 0.42 16.35
C LYS A 97 -9.46 -0.33 15.49
N GLN A 98 -8.99 -1.19 14.62
CA GLN A 98 -9.80 -1.94 13.66
C GLN A 98 -9.59 -3.44 13.83
N ILE A 99 -10.66 -4.21 13.91
CA ILE A 99 -10.62 -5.67 13.84
C ILE A 99 -10.64 -6.07 12.36
N PRO A 100 -9.60 -6.76 11.84
CA PRO A 100 -9.57 -7.22 10.46
C PRO A 100 -10.74 -8.15 10.12
N PRO A 101 -11.11 -8.27 8.82
CA PRO A 101 -12.08 -9.30 8.41
C PRO A 101 -11.54 -10.71 8.68
N LYS A 102 -12.42 -11.66 8.96
CA LYS A 102 -12.03 -13.08 9.12
C LYS A 102 -11.37 -13.64 7.86
N VAL A 103 -11.85 -13.23 6.69
CA VAL A 103 -11.23 -13.56 5.39
C VAL A 103 -10.15 -12.53 5.08
N SER A 104 -8.98 -12.67 5.69
CA SER A 104 -7.84 -11.77 5.50
C SER A 104 -6.50 -12.49 5.50
N SER A 105 -5.44 -11.79 5.07
CA SER A 105 -4.07 -12.32 5.06
C SER A 105 -3.38 -12.24 6.44
N VAL A 106 -4.07 -11.86 7.49
CA VAL A 106 -3.53 -11.80 8.84
C VAL A 106 -3.15 -13.20 9.31
N HIS A 107 -2.04 -13.32 10.06
CA HIS A 107 -1.66 -14.58 10.67
C HIS A 107 -2.29 -14.72 12.06
N VAL A 108 -2.85 -15.90 12.33
CA VAL A 108 -3.37 -16.32 13.62
C VAL A 108 -2.72 -17.67 13.95
N ASN A 109 -1.87 -17.70 14.99
CA ASN A 109 -1.15 -18.90 15.39
C ASN A 109 -0.36 -19.57 14.25
N GLY A 110 0.33 -18.74 13.41
CA GLY A 110 1.16 -19.23 12.31
C GLY A 110 0.43 -19.53 11.00
N GLU A 111 -0.91 -19.55 10.97
CA GLU A 111 -1.71 -19.77 9.77
C GLU A 111 -2.46 -18.50 9.35
N ARG A 112 -2.73 -18.34 8.07
CA ARG A 112 -3.50 -17.21 7.52
C ARG A 112 -4.97 -17.29 7.93
N ALA A 113 -5.56 -16.18 8.39
CA ALA A 113 -6.94 -16.13 8.86
C ALA A 113 -7.95 -16.62 7.80
N TYR A 114 -7.75 -16.27 6.52
CA TYR A 114 -8.64 -16.76 5.46
C TYR A 114 -8.66 -18.30 5.34
N LYS A 115 -7.53 -19.00 5.61
CA LYS A 115 -7.48 -20.46 5.57
C LYS A 115 -8.29 -21.08 6.70
N LYS A 116 -8.20 -20.50 7.89
CA LYS A 116 -8.99 -20.90 9.06
C LYS A 116 -10.48 -20.66 8.83
N SER A 117 -10.82 -19.48 8.24
CA SER A 117 -12.20 -19.16 7.90
C SER A 117 -12.82 -20.17 6.93
N PHE A 118 -12.08 -20.57 5.87
CA PHE A 118 -12.55 -21.58 4.92
C PHE A 118 -12.68 -22.99 5.51
N LYS A 119 -12.00 -23.28 6.63
CA LYS A 119 -12.15 -24.53 7.38
C LYS A 119 -13.27 -24.44 8.43
N ASN A 120 -13.98 -23.31 8.51
CA ASN A 120 -14.97 -23.01 9.54
C ASN A 120 -14.41 -23.10 10.98
N GLU A 121 -13.09 -22.86 11.16
CA GLU A 121 -12.49 -22.81 12.48
C GLU A 121 -12.96 -21.56 13.24
N ILE A 122 -13.18 -21.69 14.54
CA ILE A 122 -13.49 -20.56 15.42
C ILE A 122 -12.16 -19.92 15.85
N PHE A 123 -11.99 -18.64 15.56
CA PHE A 123 -10.83 -17.84 15.97
C PHE A 123 -11.21 -16.37 16.12
N GLU A 124 -10.43 -15.66 16.90
CA GLU A 124 -10.55 -14.23 17.08
C GLU A 124 -9.35 -13.50 16.46
N LEU A 125 -9.59 -12.29 16.00
CA LEU A 125 -8.59 -11.39 15.47
C LEU A 125 -8.39 -10.21 16.42
N ALA A 126 -7.17 -9.99 16.85
CA ALA A 126 -6.85 -8.84 17.68
C ALA A 126 -7.03 -7.52 16.91
N PRO A 127 -7.58 -6.49 17.55
CA PRO A 127 -7.63 -5.15 16.98
C PRO A 127 -6.24 -4.64 16.62
N ARG A 128 -6.15 -3.89 15.52
CA ARG A 128 -4.91 -3.28 15.04
C ARG A 128 -5.10 -1.79 14.88
N GLU A 129 -4.08 -1.04 15.23
CA GLU A 129 -4.06 0.39 15.00
C GLU A 129 -3.82 0.67 13.52
N VAL A 130 -4.69 1.49 12.93
CA VAL A 130 -4.58 1.99 11.56
C VAL A 130 -4.84 3.49 11.55
N LYS A 131 -4.31 4.18 10.55
CA LYS A 131 -4.50 5.62 10.39
C LYS A 131 -5.33 5.92 9.14
N ILE A 132 -6.42 6.62 9.32
CA ILE A 132 -7.25 7.18 8.24
C ILE A 132 -6.90 8.66 8.12
N GLU A 133 -6.16 9.01 7.08
CA GLU A 133 -5.70 10.38 6.85
C GLU A 133 -6.84 11.26 6.31
N GLU A 134 -7.68 10.69 5.46
CA GLU A 134 -8.82 11.35 4.83
C GLU A 134 -9.97 10.35 4.67
N LEU A 135 -11.17 10.78 4.97
CA LEU A 135 -12.40 10.05 4.70
C LEU A 135 -13.48 11.05 4.28
N ILE A 136 -13.88 11.00 3.04
CA ILE A 136 -14.82 11.95 2.41
C ILE A 136 -16.08 11.20 1.99
N LEU A 137 -17.23 11.72 2.37
CA LEU A 137 -18.52 11.33 1.82
C LEU A 137 -18.66 11.92 0.40
N ILE A 138 -18.72 11.09 -0.62
CA ILE A 138 -18.94 11.52 -2.01
C ILE A 138 -20.44 11.62 -2.28
N LYS A 139 -21.18 10.55 -1.91
CA LYS A 139 -22.61 10.45 -2.17
C LYS A 139 -23.31 9.63 -1.08
N TRP A 140 -24.51 10.03 -0.71
CA TRP A 140 -25.42 9.29 0.13
C TRP A 140 -26.73 9.00 -0.62
N ASP A 141 -26.94 7.74 -0.98
CA ASP A 141 -28.22 7.26 -1.52
C ASP A 141 -29.01 6.61 -0.39
N GLN A 142 -29.79 7.44 0.30
CA GLN A 142 -30.60 7.02 1.44
C GLN A 142 -31.68 5.99 1.07
N THR A 143 -32.19 6.05 -0.15
CA THR A 143 -33.25 5.15 -0.63
C THR A 143 -32.73 3.73 -0.72
N ASN A 144 -31.53 3.56 -1.25
CA ASN A 144 -30.91 2.26 -1.44
C ASN A 144 -29.93 1.89 -0.33
N GLY A 145 -29.67 2.76 0.65
CA GLY A 145 -28.70 2.54 1.73
C GLY A 145 -27.26 2.39 1.20
N ILE A 146 -26.89 3.20 0.18
CA ILE A 146 -25.55 3.15 -0.43
C ILE A 146 -24.79 4.42 -0.10
N ILE A 147 -23.61 4.25 0.49
CA ILE A 147 -22.69 5.32 0.85
C ILE A 147 -21.46 5.22 -0.05
N GLU A 148 -21.20 6.25 -0.86
CA GLU A 148 -19.97 6.34 -1.64
C GLU A 148 -18.94 7.20 -0.91
N ILE A 149 -17.73 6.66 -0.73
CA ILE A 149 -16.65 7.31 0.02
C ILE A 149 -15.35 7.34 -0.79
N LYS A 150 -14.53 8.35 -0.49
CA LYS A 150 -13.10 8.35 -0.79
C LYS A 150 -12.34 8.24 0.53
N ILE A 151 -11.38 7.32 0.62
CA ILE A 151 -10.61 7.10 1.82
C ILE A 151 -9.11 7.01 1.52
N LYS A 152 -8.30 7.81 2.25
CA LYS A 152 -6.84 7.73 2.26
C LYS A 152 -6.39 7.19 3.61
N CYS A 153 -5.64 6.08 3.60
CA CYS A 153 -5.33 5.35 4.81
C CYS A 153 -3.93 4.69 4.76
N SER A 154 -3.45 4.33 5.94
CA SER A 154 -2.22 3.57 6.12
C SER A 154 -2.31 2.15 5.55
N SER A 155 -1.15 1.53 5.31
CA SER A 155 -1.08 0.10 4.98
C SER A 155 -1.66 -0.74 6.13
N GLY A 156 -2.35 -1.82 5.78
CA GLY A 156 -3.00 -2.69 6.77
C GLY A 156 -4.44 -2.32 7.11
N THR A 157 -4.95 -1.19 6.63
CA THR A 157 -6.37 -0.81 6.76
C THR A 157 -7.24 -1.68 5.85
N TYR A 158 -8.32 -2.21 6.40
CA TYR A 158 -9.34 -2.97 5.70
C TYR A 158 -10.59 -2.11 5.50
N ILE A 159 -10.89 -1.78 4.24
CA ILE A 159 -12.09 -0.97 3.92
C ILE A 159 -13.36 -1.76 4.21
N ARG A 160 -13.32 -3.08 4.10
CA ARG A 160 -14.40 -3.99 4.50
C ARG A 160 -14.77 -3.84 5.99
N SER A 161 -13.77 -3.73 6.86
CA SER A 161 -14.03 -3.47 8.29
C SER A 161 -14.61 -2.08 8.52
N ILE A 162 -14.19 -1.05 7.77
CA ILE A 162 -14.83 0.29 7.85
C ILE A 162 -16.31 0.20 7.50
N ALA A 163 -16.66 -0.57 6.46
CA ALA A 163 -18.05 -0.75 6.04
C ALA A 163 -18.90 -1.45 7.13
N ARG A 164 -18.37 -2.53 7.71
CA ARG A 164 -18.99 -3.25 8.83
C ARG A 164 -19.20 -2.33 10.03
N ASP A 165 -18.11 -1.71 10.49
CA ASP A 165 -18.09 -0.91 11.72
C ASP A 165 -18.96 0.35 11.59
N LEU A 166 -19.06 0.94 10.37
CA LEU A 166 -19.99 2.04 10.09
C LEU A 166 -21.45 1.59 10.16
N GLY A 167 -21.77 0.40 9.64
CA GLY A 167 -23.10 -0.19 9.78
C GLY A 167 -23.48 -0.34 11.24
N GLU A 168 -22.58 -0.90 12.06
CA GLU A 168 -22.80 -1.04 13.52
C GLU A 168 -22.96 0.34 14.20
N ALA A 169 -22.13 1.33 13.87
CA ALA A 169 -22.23 2.67 14.44
C ALA A 169 -23.57 3.37 14.12
N LEU A 170 -24.20 3.01 13.01
CA LEU A 170 -25.49 3.51 12.57
C LEU A 170 -26.69 2.67 13.12
N ASP A 171 -26.44 1.78 14.07
CA ASP A 171 -27.44 0.82 14.56
C ASP A 171 -28.10 0.03 13.43
N SER A 172 -27.31 -0.35 12.43
CA SER A 172 -27.67 -1.13 11.25
C SER A 172 -26.63 -2.24 11.03
N GLU A 173 -26.64 -2.80 9.84
CA GLU A 173 -25.58 -3.67 9.32
C GLU A 173 -24.87 -2.97 8.16
N GLY A 174 -23.64 -3.40 7.83
CA GLY A 174 -22.89 -2.84 6.72
C GLY A 174 -21.91 -3.80 6.11
N CYS A 175 -21.74 -3.74 4.79
CA CYS A 175 -20.70 -4.46 4.06
C CYS A 175 -20.18 -3.62 2.89
N LEU A 176 -18.99 -3.95 2.43
CA LEU A 176 -18.40 -3.31 1.24
C LEU A 176 -19.14 -3.79 -0.01
N LEU A 177 -19.66 -2.86 -0.82
CA LEU A 177 -20.36 -3.16 -2.07
C LEU A 177 -19.42 -3.18 -3.27
N ASP A 178 -18.55 -2.17 -3.39
CA ASP A 178 -17.57 -2.03 -4.45
C ASP A 178 -16.34 -1.27 -3.95
N LEU A 179 -15.17 -1.52 -4.56
CA LEU A 179 -13.93 -0.85 -4.18
C LEU A 179 -12.97 -0.73 -5.36
N LYS A 180 -12.43 0.47 -5.53
CA LYS A 180 -11.36 0.76 -6.46
C LYS A 180 -10.18 1.42 -5.75
N ARG A 181 -8.97 0.87 -5.87
CA ARG A 181 -7.76 1.51 -5.36
C ARG A 181 -7.23 2.50 -6.40
N ILE A 182 -7.38 3.80 -6.13
CA ILE A 182 -6.98 4.87 -7.06
C ILE A 182 -5.52 5.29 -6.88
N SER A 183 -4.92 5.03 -5.71
CA SER A 183 -3.47 5.19 -5.54
C SER A 183 -2.88 4.23 -4.50
N ALA A 184 -1.60 3.90 -4.66
CA ALA A 184 -0.83 3.11 -3.71
C ALA A 184 0.67 3.43 -3.81
N CYS A 185 1.33 3.61 -2.66
CA CYS A 185 2.79 3.73 -2.58
C CYS A 185 3.39 4.83 -3.48
N GLY A 186 2.70 5.97 -3.60
CA GLY A 186 3.14 7.11 -4.43
C GLY A 186 2.78 6.99 -5.93
N PHE A 187 2.13 5.91 -6.34
CA PHE A 187 1.62 5.74 -7.71
C PHE A 187 0.11 5.87 -7.74
N ASP A 188 -0.42 6.47 -8.78
CA ASP A 188 -1.83 6.70 -8.99
C ASP A 188 -2.36 6.01 -10.26
N GLU A 189 -3.66 6.11 -10.47
CA GLU A 189 -4.31 5.54 -11.65
C GLU A 189 -3.83 6.19 -12.97
N LYS A 190 -3.44 7.48 -12.95
CA LYS A 190 -2.98 8.20 -14.15
C LYS A 190 -1.63 7.67 -14.64
N SER A 191 -0.79 7.22 -13.71
CA SER A 191 0.51 6.59 -14.02
C SER A 191 0.40 5.08 -14.23
N SER A 192 -0.79 4.50 -14.08
CA SER A 192 -1.04 3.06 -14.23
C SER A 192 -1.35 2.70 -15.67
N ILE A 193 -0.94 1.50 -16.09
CA ILE A 193 -1.23 0.90 -17.40
C ILE A 193 -2.01 -0.38 -17.21
N LYS A 194 -2.87 -0.71 -18.16
CA LYS A 194 -3.58 -1.99 -18.14
C LYS A 194 -2.62 -3.12 -18.45
N ILE A 195 -2.77 -4.25 -17.78
CA ILE A 195 -1.91 -5.42 -18.00
C ILE A 195 -2.04 -5.94 -19.45
N SER A 196 -3.21 -5.81 -20.06
CA SER A 196 -3.44 -6.11 -21.48
C SER A 196 -2.60 -5.26 -22.44
N ASP A 197 -2.28 -4.02 -22.06
CA ASP A 197 -1.45 -3.15 -22.91
C ASP A 197 0.04 -3.51 -22.76
N VAL A 198 0.45 -3.96 -21.58
CA VAL A 198 1.79 -4.53 -21.39
C VAL A 198 1.95 -5.82 -22.22
N GLU A 199 0.91 -6.66 -22.27
CA GLU A 199 0.90 -7.88 -23.08
C GLU A 199 1.04 -7.57 -24.59
N LYS A 200 0.26 -6.62 -25.09
CA LYS A 200 0.34 -6.14 -26.48
C LYS A 200 1.71 -5.53 -26.81
N GLY A 201 2.37 -4.91 -25.83
CA GLY A 201 3.70 -4.32 -26.00
C GLY A 201 4.79 -5.33 -26.36
N GLY A 202 4.61 -6.60 -26.01
CA GLY A 202 5.54 -7.69 -26.33
C GLY A 202 6.98 -7.36 -25.95
N ARG A 203 7.90 -7.29 -26.92
CA ARG A 203 9.32 -6.92 -26.69
C ARG A 203 9.51 -5.50 -26.14
N ASN A 204 8.55 -4.60 -26.35
CA ASN A 204 8.56 -3.21 -25.88
C ASN A 204 7.92 -3.05 -24.49
N ALA A 205 7.53 -4.14 -23.83
CA ALA A 205 6.94 -4.09 -22.48
C ALA A 205 7.83 -3.40 -21.45
N THR A 206 9.16 -3.37 -21.69
CA THR A 206 10.12 -2.65 -20.84
C THR A 206 9.95 -1.14 -20.88
N ASN A 207 9.33 -0.56 -21.91
CA ASN A 207 9.10 0.89 -22.02
C ASN A 207 8.09 1.39 -20.96
N PHE A 208 7.30 0.48 -20.37
CA PHE A 208 6.37 0.80 -19.29
C PHE A 208 7.01 0.76 -17.89
N ILE A 209 8.29 0.41 -17.80
CA ILE A 209 8.97 0.29 -16.50
C ILE A 209 9.39 1.67 -16.01
N ILE A 210 8.90 2.05 -14.84
CA ILE A 210 9.36 3.25 -14.13
C ILE A 210 10.72 2.93 -13.49
N PRO A 211 11.78 3.72 -13.75
CA PRO A 211 13.08 3.53 -13.12
C PRO A 211 12.98 3.57 -11.59
N THR A 212 13.67 2.65 -10.90
CA THR A 212 13.65 2.58 -9.43
C THR A 212 14.07 3.90 -8.78
N ILE A 213 15.03 4.62 -9.37
CA ILE A 213 15.48 5.91 -8.87
C ILE A 213 14.34 6.95 -8.85
N SER A 214 13.46 6.93 -9.86
CA SER A 214 12.29 7.81 -9.94
C SER A 214 11.22 7.45 -8.93
N ALA A 215 11.01 6.15 -8.68
CA ALA A 215 10.09 5.67 -7.66
C ALA A 215 10.48 6.09 -6.22
N LEU A 216 11.76 6.44 -6.02
CA LEU A 216 12.33 6.86 -4.74
C LEU A 216 12.56 8.37 -4.64
N ASN A 217 11.88 9.20 -5.44
CA ASN A 217 12.10 10.65 -5.45
C ASN A 217 11.76 11.36 -4.13
N HIS A 218 10.94 10.75 -3.29
CA HIS A 218 10.59 11.25 -1.95
C HIS A 218 11.69 11.03 -0.91
N ILE A 219 12.77 10.30 -1.24
CA ILE A 219 13.89 10.02 -0.33
C ILE A 219 15.02 11.01 -0.61
N THR A 220 15.55 11.62 0.48
CA THR A 220 16.73 12.48 0.43
C THR A 220 17.86 11.80 -0.31
N THR A 221 18.52 12.53 -1.21
CA THR A 221 19.53 11.98 -2.11
C THR A 221 20.93 12.41 -1.69
N TYR A 222 21.84 11.46 -1.55
CA TYR A 222 23.27 11.66 -1.38
C TYR A 222 24.03 11.23 -2.64
N VAL A 223 24.95 12.07 -3.12
CA VAL A 223 25.73 11.81 -4.33
C VAL A 223 27.16 11.43 -3.95
N ILE A 224 27.60 10.24 -4.31
CA ILE A 224 29.00 9.86 -4.19
C ILE A 224 29.76 10.37 -5.41
N THR A 225 30.76 11.20 -5.16
CA THR A 225 31.59 11.82 -6.23
C THR A 225 32.94 11.13 -6.39
N LYS A 226 33.45 10.46 -5.34
CA LYS A 226 34.76 9.82 -5.33
C LYS A 226 34.63 8.32 -5.62
N GLU A 227 35.42 7.81 -6.57
CA GLU A 227 35.40 6.40 -6.98
C GLU A 227 35.76 5.44 -5.81
N GLU A 228 36.68 5.83 -4.96
CA GLU A 228 37.01 5.09 -3.74
C GLU A 228 35.80 4.86 -2.84
N GLN A 229 34.98 5.88 -2.63
CA GLN A 229 33.76 5.76 -1.84
C GLN A 229 32.69 4.89 -2.52
N ILE A 230 32.64 4.88 -3.87
CA ILE A 230 31.79 3.94 -4.61
C ILE A 230 32.22 2.50 -4.34
N ASN A 231 33.53 2.24 -4.36
CA ASN A 231 34.07 0.93 -4.04
C ASN A 231 33.77 0.51 -2.59
N PHE A 232 33.91 1.41 -1.62
CA PHE A 232 33.54 1.14 -0.23
C PHE A 232 32.04 0.82 -0.11
N TRP A 233 31.19 1.62 -0.76
CA TRP A 233 29.75 1.36 -0.79
C TRP A 233 29.41 -0.01 -1.36
N GLN A 234 30.02 -0.39 -2.50
CA GLN A 234 29.77 -1.68 -3.17
C GLN A 234 30.20 -2.88 -2.34
N THR A 235 31.18 -2.71 -1.45
CA THR A 235 31.61 -3.74 -0.49
C THR A 235 30.87 -3.67 0.85
N GLY A 236 29.82 -2.84 0.96
CA GLY A 236 29.01 -2.70 2.19
C GLY A 236 29.67 -1.88 3.30
N ARG A 237 30.74 -1.15 3.01
CA ARG A 237 31.42 -0.29 3.98
C ARG A 237 30.74 1.08 4.08
N ALA A 238 30.73 1.63 5.28
CA ALA A 238 30.25 2.99 5.53
C ALA A 238 31.11 4.02 4.79
N ILE A 239 30.45 5.10 4.36
CA ILE A 239 31.10 6.22 3.68
C ILE A 239 31.00 7.48 4.52
N LYS A 240 32.09 8.26 4.58
CA LYS A 240 32.10 9.54 5.28
C LYS A 240 31.23 10.54 4.54
N VAL A 241 30.38 11.24 5.30
CA VAL A 241 29.50 12.27 4.75
C VAL A 241 30.28 13.55 4.45
N ASP A 242 30.01 14.09 3.27
CA ASP A 242 30.28 15.46 2.91
C ASP A 242 28.93 16.16 2.70
N THR A 243 28.62 17.17 3.49
CA THR A 243 27.32 17.84 3.48
C THR A 243 26.98 18.51 2.14
N ILE A 244 27.98 18.89 1.36
CA ILE A 244 27.82 19.46 0.01
C ILE A 244 27.19 18.45 -0.98
N ASN A 245 27.33 17.16 -0.69
CA ASN A 245 26.86 16.09 -1.56
C ASN A 245 25.37 15.72 -1.37
N PHE A 246 24.65 16.40 -0.48
CA PHE A 246 23.21 16.30 -0.39
C PHE A 246 22.53 17.24 -1.40
N LYS A 247 21.52 16.73 -2.12
CA LYS A 247 20.80 17.54 -3.11
C LYS A 247 19.79 18.52 -2.51
N GLU A 248 19.44 18.36 -1.26
CA GLU A 248 18.43 19.17 -0.58
C GLU A 248 19.00 19.71 0.74
N ASN A 249 18.67 20.97 1.07
CA ASN A 249 18.92 21.56 2.38
C ASN A 249 17.92 20.97 3.41
N SER A 250 18.02 19.67 3.69
CA SER A 250 17.13 18.99 4.62
C SER A 250 17.74 18.93 6.01
N THR A 251 16.93 19.17 7.03
CA THR A 251 17.24 18.77 8.40
C THR A 251 17.49 17.26 8.40
N PHE A 252 18.69 16.85 8.81
CA PHE A 252 19.06 15.44 8.79
C PHE A 252 18.28 14.67 9.84
N ASP A 253 17.50 13.69 9.38
CA ASP A 253 16.82 12.75 10.25
C ASP A 253 17.53 11.39 10.14
N TYR A 254 18.27 11.04 11.18
CA TYR A 254 19.05 9.81 11.25
C TYR A 254 18.21 8.53 11.11
N LYS A 255 16.90 8.63 11.35
CA LYS A 255 15.95 7.53 11.23
C LYS A 255 15.43 7.34 9.81
N LYS A 256 15.62 8.33 8.93
CA LYS A 256 15.13 8.26 7.55
C LYS A 256 16.15 7.64 6.60
N PRO A 257 15.67 6.88 5.60
CA PRO A 257 16.54 6.34 4.57
C PRO A 257 17.13 7.45 3.70
N ILE A 258 18.34 7.22 3.21
CA ILE A 258 19.04 8.08 2.26
C ILE A 258 19.24 7.28 0.97
N LYS A 259 18.80 7.83 -0.14
CA LYS A 259 19.03 7.31 -1.48
C LYS A 259 20.44 7.70 -1.93
N VAL A 260 21.29 6.72 -2.16
CA VAL A 260 22.68 6.93 -2.57
C VAL A 260 22.82 6.68 -4.07
N ILE A 261 23.39 7.67 -4.77
CA ILE A 261 23.65 7.62 -6.23
C ILE A 261 25.08 8.03 -6.52
N ASP A 262 25.55 7.68 -7.71
CA ASP A 262 26.82 8.21 -8.24
C ASP A 262 26.61 9.55 -8.98
N ASN A 263 27.70 10.14 -9.45
CA ASN A 263 27.71 11.38 -10.25
C ASN A 263 27.04 11.22 -11.62
N LYS A 264 26.90 9.97 -12.12
CA LYS A 264 26.17 9.64 -13.36
C LYS A 264 24.69 9.39 -13.12
N LYS A 265 24.20 9.63 -11.89
CA LYS A 265 22.82 9.38 -11.43
C LYS A 265 22.42 7.90 -11.40
N ASN A 266 23.37 6.96 -11.35
CA ASN A 266 23.04 5.57 -11.14
C ASN A 266 22.70 5.34 -9.66
N LEU A 267 21.61 4.61 -9.38
CA LEU A 267 21.22 4.24 -8.03
C LEU A 267 22.20 3.19 -7.49
N LEU A 268 22.90 3.51 -6.41
CA LEU A 268 23.84 2.62 -5.74
C LEU A 268 23.17 1.87 -4.57
N GLY A 269 22.13 2.44 -3.97
CA GLY A 269 21.40 1.78 -2.90
C GLY A 269 20.72 2.72 -1.92
N ILE A 270 20.46 2.19 -0.73
CA ILE A 270 19.90 2.92 0.42
C ILE A 270 20.84 2.76 1.62
N GLY A 271 21.05 3.84 2.33
CA GLY A 271 21.76 3.88 3.60
C GLY A 271 21.04 4.69 4.65
N PHE A 272 21.61 4.72 5.84
CA PHE A 272 21.17 5.54 6.96
C PHE A 272 22.35 6.31 7.54
N LEU A 273 22.12 7.54 7.90
CA LEU A 273 23.11 8.36 8.56
C LEU A 273 23.32 7.85 9.99
N ASN A 274 24.58 7.73 10.42
CA ASN A 274 24.96 7.36 11.76
C ASN A 274 25.27 8.63 12.56
N GLU A 275 24.59 8.81 13.70
CA GLU A 275 24.72 9.98 14.59
C GLU A 275 26.13 10.14 15.18
N GLU A 276 26.78 9.01 15.53
CA GLU A 276 28.03 9.04 16.31
C GLU A 276 29.23 9.46 15.46
N ASN A 277 29.28 9.05 14.20
CA ASN A 277 30.46 9.21 13.37
C ASN A 277 30.22 9.95 12.05
N ASN A 278 28.99 10.44 11.84
CA ASN A 278 28.58 11.18 10.65
C ASN A 278 28.90 10.43 9.34
N ASN A 279 28.72 9.10 9.33
CA ASN A 279 28.87 8.27 8.16
C ASN A 279 27.51 7.80 7.64
N ILE A 280 27.40 7.50 6.35
CA ILE A 280 26.24 6.77 5.81
C ILE A 280 26.58 5.27 5.80
N ASN A 281 25.82 4.50 6.58
CA ASN A 281 25.91 3.07 6.66
C ASN A 281 25.03 2.42 5.58
N PRO A 282 25.57 1.58 4.67
CA PRO A 282 24.78 0.88 3.67
C PRO A 282 23.75 -0.07 4.33
N LYS A 283 22.49 0.01 3.92
CA LYS A 283 21.44 -0.94 4.29
C LYS A 283 21.05 -1.84 3.12
N LEU A 284 21.09 -1.28 1.92
CA LEU A 284 20.83 -1.97 0.68
C LEU A 284 21.80 -1.49 -0.36
N VAL A 285 22.61 -2.41 -0.88
CA VAL A 285 23.58 -2.15 -1.95
C VAL A 285 23.12 -2.81 -3.23
N LEU A 286 23.12 -2.03 -4.34
CA LEU A 286 22.96 -2.55 -5.69
C LEU A 286 24.34 -2.87 -6.27
N ASN A 287 24.41 -3.95 -7.07
CA ASN A 287 25.65 -4.38 -7.71
C ASN A 287 26.82 -4.51 -6.71
N ALA A 288 26.54 -5.14 -5.56
CA ALA A 288 27.58 -5.49 -4.59
C ALA A 288 28.66 -6.35 -5.25
N LYS A 289 29.93 -6.03 -4.97
CA LYS A 289 31.11 -6.80 -5.38
C LYS A 289 31.34 -7.96 -4.45
#